data_a433fd855ef435bda6d551ee59272024
#
_entry.id   a433fd855ef435bda6d551ee59272024
#
_cell.length_a   1.000
_cell.length_b   1.000
_cell.length_c   1.000
_cell.angle_alpha   90.00
_cell.angle_beta   90.00
_cell.angle_gamma   90.00
#
_symmetry.space_group_name_H-M   'P 1'
#
loop_
_entity.id
_entity.type
_entity.pdbx_description
1 polymer ?
#
loop_
_entity_poly.entity_id
_entity_poly.type
_entity_poly.pdbx_seq_one_letter_code
_entity_poly.pdbx_strand_id
1 'polypeptide(L)'
;ASSGLSDAPIRWIVDDCAKFVEREIRRGRKYDAVIMDPPSYGRGPSGEIWKLEENLFPFVELVTGVLSDEPLFFLINSYTTGLAPSVLTYLLETLVSRKYGGRTESQELGLPVTATGLALPCGATGRWTAE
;
A
#
# COMPACT_ATOMS: atom_id res chain seq x y z
N ALA A 1 -7.96 -9.32 18.90
CA ALA A 1 -7.98 -10.13 20.10
C ALA A 1 -6.60 -10.60 20.52
N SER A 2 -5.91 -11.41 19.68
CA SER A 2 -4.58 -11.92 20.05
C SER A 2 -3.51 -10.83 20.20
N SER A 3 -3.72 -9.68 19.55
CA SER A 3 -2.79 -8.54 19.65
C SER A 3 -3.11 -7.59 20.79
N GLY A 4 -4.16 -7.86 21.56
CA GLY A 4 -4.57 -6.97 22.65
C GLY A 4 -5.18 -5.68 22.19
N LEU A 5 -5.64 -5.60 20.95
CA LEU A 5 -6.17 -4.38 20.34
C LEU A 5 -7.71 -4.35 20.21
N SER A 6 -8.39 -5.27 20.91
CA SER A 6 -9.85 -5.37 20.78
C SER A 6 -10.58 -4.09 21.22
N ASP A 7 -10.00 -3.33 22.16
CA ASP A 7 -10.59 -2.08 22.66
C ASP A 7 -10.00 -0.84 21.98
N ALA A 8 -9.09 -1.03 21.03
CA ALA A 8 -8.52 0.10 20.31
C ALA A 8 -9.53 0.70 19.32
N PRO A 9 -9.40 1.99 18.98
CA PRO A 9 -10.32 2.64 18.04
C PRO A 9 -10.06 2.21 16.61
N ILE A 10 -10.24 0.92 16.33
CA ILE A 10 -10.01 0.31 15.02
C ILE A 10 -11.34 -0.19 14.47
N ARG A 11 -11.64 0.19 13.25
CA ARG A 11 -12.82 -0.28 12.55
C ARG A 11 -12.40 -1.41 11.60
N TRP A 12 -12.82 -2.62 11.93
CA TRP A 12 -12.52 -3.80 11.14
C TRP A 12 -13.54 -4.00 10.04
N ILE A 13 -13.11 -4.08 8.79
CA ILE A 13 -14.00 -4.20 7.64
C ILE A 13 -13.46 -5.30 6.73
N VAL A 14 -14.33 -6.27 6.40
CA VAL A 14 -14.02 -7.31 5.43
C VAL A 14 -14.77 -6.98 4.15
N ASP A 15 -14.06 -6.55 3.12
CA ASP A 15 -14.67 -6.07 1.89
C ASP A 15 -13.66 -6.12 0.75
N ASP A 16 -14.14 -6.00 -0.47
CA ASP A 16 -13.30 -5.73 -1.63
C ASP A 16 -12.72 -4.33 -1.49
N CYS A 17 -11.40 -4.23 -1.46
CA CYS A 17 -10.73 -2.95 -1.17
C CYS A 17 -11.05 -1.87 -2.21
N ALA A 18 -11.07 -2.22 -3.48
CA ALA A 18 -11.38 -1.22 -4.52
C ALA A 18 -12.79 -0.69 -4.37
N LYS A 19 -13.75 -1.57 -4.14
CA LYS A 19 -15.15 -1.17 -3.94
C LYS A 19 -15.32 -0.34 -2.67
N PHE A 20 -14.62 -0.69 -1.61
CA PHE A 20 -14.62 0.10 -0.38
C PHE A 20 -14.10 1.51 -0.64
N VAL A 21 -12.96 1.63 -1.31
CA VAL A 21 -12.36 2.94 -1.61
C VAL A 21 -13.28 3.77 -2.51
N GLU A 22 -13.89 3.16 -3.51
CA GLU A 22 -14.85 3.86 -4.37
C GLU A 22 -16.02 4.44 -3.58
N ARG A 23 -16.54 3.68 -2.62
CA ARG A 23 -17.62 4.16 -1.75
C ARG A 23 -17.16 5.32 -0.87
N GLU A 24 -15.95 5.22 -0.31
CA GLU A 24 -15.41 6.29 0.54
C GLU A 24 -15.18 7.58 -0.26
N ILE A 25 -14.75 7.47 -1.49
CA ILE A 25 -14.62 8.63 -2.38
C ILE A 25 -15.99 9.28 -2.59
N ARG A 26 -17.02 8.48 -2.90
CA ARG A 26 -18.38 8.99 -3.10
C ARG A 26 -18.95 9.65 -1.84
N ARG A 27 -18.56 9.15 -0.66
CA ARG A 27 -19.00 9.70 0.62
C ARG A 27 -18.19 10.91 1.05
N GLY A 28 -17.14 11.26 0.32
CA GLY A 28 -16.26 12.37 0.66
C GLY A 28 -15.40 12.11 1.88
N ARG A 29 -15.18 10.86 2.25
CA ARG A 29 -14.33 10.51 3.38
C ARG A 29 -12.86 10.61 3.01
N LYS A 30 -12.07 11.16 3.93
CA LYS A 30 -10.64 11.38 3.71
C LYS A 30 -9.83 10.76 4.83
N TYR A 31 -8.62 10.34 4.49
CA TYR A 31 -7.71 9.66 5.41
C TYR A 31 -6.34 10.32 5.33
N ASP A 32 -5.67 10.39 6.48
CA ASP A 32 -4.38 11.05 6.58
C ASP A 32 -3.21 10.16 6.21
N ALA A 33 -3.41 8.86 6.20
CA ALA A 33 -2.36 7.91 5.87
C ALA A 33 -2.94 6.63 5.29
N VAL A 34 -2.14 5.94 4.49
CA VAL A 34 -2.50 4.66 3.91
C VAL A 34 -1.33 3.70 4.06
N ILE A 35 -1.64 2.48 4.48
CA ILE A 35 -0.72 1.35 4.43
C ILE A 35 -1.39 0.28 3.57
N MET A 36 -0.69 -0.19 2.54
CA MET A 36 -1.23 -1.24 1.72
C MET A 36 -0.23 -2.37 1.51
N ASP A 37 -0.77 -3.56 1.43
CA ASP A 37 -0.01 -4.79 1.26
C ASP A 37 -0.77 -5.68 0.27
N PRO A 38 -0.82 -5.26 -1.01
CA PRO A 38 -1.61 -5.98 -2.02
C PRO A 38 -0.98 -7.33 -2.36
N PRO A 39 -1.81 -8.34 -2.66
CA PRO A 39 -1.30 -9.64 -3.04
C PRO A 39 -0.67 -9.60 -4.43
N SER A 40 0.21 -10.57 -4.72
CA SER A 40 0.82 -10.72 -6.05
C SER A 40 -0.21 -11.14 -7.08
N TYR A 41 -1.16 -11.98 -6.67
CA TYR A 41 -2.19 -12.56 -7.54
C TYR A 41 -3.42 -12.88 -6.70
N GLY A 42 -4.59 -12.75 -7.31
CA GLY A 42 -5.84 -13.11 -6.65
C GLY A 42 -7.00 -13.16 -7.62
N ARG A 43 -8.10 -13.76 -7.17
CA ARG A 43 -9.35 -13.78 -7.91
C ARG A 43 -10.46 -13.21 -7.05
N GLY A 44 -11.28 -12.35 -7.64
CA GLY A 44 -12.46 -11.85 -6.99
C GLY A 44 -13.65 -12.80 -7.09
N PRO A 45 -14.73 -12.53 -6.35
CA PRO A 45 -15.90 -13.39 -6.33
C PRO A 45 -16.63 -13.49 -7.68
N SER A 46 -16.43 -12.52 -8.57
CA SER A 46 -17.03 -12.52 -9.91
C SER A 46 -16.07 -13.04 -10.98
N GLY A 47 -14.95 -13.65 -10.57
CA GLY A 47 -13.97 -14.20 -11.50
C GLY A 47 -12.95 -13.20 -12.01
N GLU A 48 -13.00 -11.95 -11.56
CA GLU A 48 -12.00 -10.95 -11.93
C GLU A 48 -10.63 -11.35 -11.39
N ILE A 49 -9.59 -11.11 -12.18
CA ILE A 49 -8.22 -11.50 -11.86
C ILE A 49 -7.42 -10.28 -11.46
N TRP A 50 -6.75 -10.38 -10.30
CA TRP A 50 -5.79 -9.38 -9.84
C TRP A 50 -4.39 -9.88 -10.12
N LYS A 51 -3.60 -9.05 -10.81
CA LYS A 51 -2.17 -9.25 -10.99
C LYS A 51 -1.48 -7.96 -10.60
N LEU A 52 -0.53 -8.04 -9.67
CA LEU A 52 0.10 -6.86 -9.10
C LEU A 52 0.72 -5.97 -10.17
N GLU A 53 1.47 -6.56 -11.09
CA GLU A 53 2.19 -5.83 -12.13
C GLU A 53 1.27 -5.09 -13.11
N GLU A 54 0.02 -5.52 -13.23
CA GLU A 54 -0.95 -4.88 -14.15
C GLU A 54 -1.92 -3.94 -13.42
N ASN A 55 -2.24 -4.26 -12.17
CA ASN A 55 -3.33 -3.60 -11.45
C ASN A 55 -2.87 -2.64 -10.37
N LEU A 56 -1.59 -2.67 -10.00
CA LEU A 56 -1.10 -1.85 -8.88
C LEU A 56 -1.22 -0.35 -9.16
N PHE A 57 -0.78 0.11 -10.32
CA PHE A 57 -0.83 1.54 -10.65
C PHE A 57 -2.26 2.09 -10.60
N PRO A 58 -3.24 1.48 -11.32
CA PRO A 58 -4.62 1.96 -11.25
C PRO A 58 -5.21 1.88 -9.84
N PHE A 59 -4.86 0.87 -9.06
CA PHE A 59 -5.37 0.74 -7.70
C PHE A 59 -4.81 1.82 -6.79
N VAL A 60 -3.51 2.09 -6.84
CA VAL A 60 -2.90 3.16 -6.05
C VAL A 60 -3.49 4.51 -6.46
N GLU A 61 -3.68 4.74 -7.76
CA GLU A 61 -4.32 5.95 -8.25
C GLU A 61 -5.72 6.13 -7.65
N LEU A 62 -6.51 5.05 -7.62
CA LEU A 62 -7.83 5.08 -6.99
C LEU A 62 -7.72 5.43 -5.49
N VAL A 63 -6.81 4.80 -4.77
CA VAL A 63 -6.64 5.01 -3.33
C VAL A 63 -6.22 6.45 -3.01
N THR A 64 -5.47 7.11 -3.89
CA THR A 64 -5.11 8.52 -3.65
C THR A 64 -6.33 9.42 -3.56
N GLY A 65 -7.47 8.98 -4.10
CA GLY A 65 -8.73 9.73 -4.00
C GLY A 65 -9.28 9.85 -2.59
N VAL A 66 -8.80 9.04 -1.64
CA VAL A 66 -9.21 9.16 -0.23
C VAL A 66 -8.18 9.84 0.65
N LEU A 67 -7.08 10.34 0.09
CA LEU A 67 -6.10 11.09 0.86
C LEU A 67 -6.65 12.48 1.21
N SER A 68 -6.39 12.91 2.44
CA SER A 68 -6.75 14.25 2.90
C SER A 68 -5.89 15.31 2.19
N ASP A 69 -6.17 16.58 2.44
CA ASP A 69 -5.40 17.66 1.84
C ASP A 69 -3.98 17.76 2.40
N GLU A 70 -3.77 17.26 3.61
CA GLU A 70 -2.46 17.23 4.26
C GLU A 70 -2.16 15.81 4.75
N PRO A 71 -1.93 14.87 3.82
CA PRO A 71 -1.67 13.50 4.23
C PRO A 71 -0.30 13.36 4.87
N LEU A 72 -0.17 12.38 5.77
CA LEU A 72 1.04 12.16 6.53
C LEU A 72 2.01 11.20 5.84
N PHE A 73 1.51 10.05 5.38
CA PHE A 73 2.35 9.07 4.69
C PHE A 73 1.51 8.12 3.85
N PHE A 74 2.19 7.44 2.94
CA PHE A 74 1.63 6.38 2.12
C PHE A 74 2.68 5.27 2.00
N LEU A 75 2.35 4.07 2.46
CA LEU A 75 3.27 2.95 2.50
C LEU A 75 2.72 1.79 1.67
N ILE A 76 3.55 1.25 0.80
CA ILE A 76 3.22 0.08 -0.02
C ILE A 76 4.26 -0.99 0.21
N ASN A 77 3.81 -2.18 0.59
CA ASN A 77 4.67 -3.36 0.66
C ASN A 77 4.30 -4.31 -0.48
N SER A 78 5.29 -4.97 -1.04
CA SER A 78 5.09 -5.98 -2.07
C SER A 78 6.01 -7.16 -1.79
N TYR A 79 5.44 -8.35 -1.87
CA TYR A 79 6.20 -9.59 -1.73
C TYR A 79 6.32 -10.32 -3.06
N THR A 80 6.07 -9.62 -4.16
CA THR A 80 6.15 -10.17 -5.51
C THR A 80 7.60 -10.29 -5.94
N THR A 81 8.01 -11.48 -6.32
CA THR A 81 9.36 -11.73 -6.86
C THR A 81 9.53 -10.96 -8.17
N GLY A 82 10.66 -10.28 -8.30
CA GLY A 82 10.98 -9.55 -9.52
C GLY A 82 10.44 -8.13 -9.60
N LEU A 83 9.66 -7.68 -8.61
CA LEU A 83 9.23 -6.29 -8.57
C LEU A 83 10.31 -5.45 -7.89
N ALA A 84 10.97 -4.59 -8.65
CA ALA A 84 12.03 -3.75 -8.12
C ALA A 84 11.47 -2.64 -7.22
N PRO A 85 12.20 -2.25 -6.16
CA PRO A 85 11.78 -1.12 -5.32
C PRO A 85 11.57 0.18 -6.09
N SER A 86 12.33 0.41 -7.16
CA SER A 86 12.18 1.61 -7.99
C SER A 86 10.81 1.74 -8.63
N VAL A 87 10.09 0.63 -8.84
CA VAL A 87 8.72 0.67 -9.34
C VAL A 87 7.82 1.37 -8.33
N LEU A 88 8.00 1.06 -7.05
CA LEU A 88 7.22 1.70 -5.98
C LEU A 88 7.57 3.18 -5.87
N THR A 89 8.83 3.54 -6.02
CA THR A 89 9.25 4.95 -6.07
C THR A 89 8.54 5.67 -7.21
N TYR A 90 8.55 5.08 -8.40
CA TYR A 90 7.90 5.68 -9.56
C TYR A 90 6.40 5.91 -9.32
N LEU A 91 5.72 4.91 -8.75
CA LEU A 91 4.29 5.04 -8.43
C LEU A 91 4.02 6.18 -7.47
N LEU A 92 4.75 6.21 -6.36
CA LEU A 92 4.53 7.22 -5.32
C LEU A 92 4.94 8.61 -5.77
N GLU A 93 6.03 8.74 -6.51
CA GLU A 93 6.42 10.03 -7.08
C GLU A 93 5.35 10.55 -8.04
N THR A 94 4.86 9.69 -8.92
CA THR A 94 3.88 10.07 -9.93
C THR A 94 2.53 10.40 -9.33
N LEU A 95 2.04 9.59 -8.38
CA LEU A 95 0.68 9.66 -7.88
C LEU A 95 0.51 10.49 -6.61
N VAL A 96 1.54 10.60 -5.80
CA VAL A 96 1.45 11.27 -4.50
C VAL A 96 2.37 12.48 -4.42
N SER A 97 3.66 12.30 -4.65
CA SER A 97 4.63 13.37 -4.47
C SER A 97 4.38 14.57 -5.39
N ARG A 98 3.95 14.32 -6.61
CA ARG A 98 3.66 15.41 -7.57
C ARG A 98 2.52 16.30 -7.09
N LYS A 99 1.60 15.75 -6.32
CA LYS A 99 0.44 16.51 -5.83
C LYS A 99 0.71 17.15 -4.46
N TYR A 100 1.38 16.41 -3.58
CA TYR A 100 1.53 16.83 -2.17
C TYR A 100 2.95 17.25 -1.79
N GLY A 101 3.91 17.10 -2.69
CA GLY A 101 5.32 17.29 -2.35
C GLY A 101 5.82 16.12 -1.51
N GLY A 102 6.63 16.40 -0.51
CA GLY A 102 7.12 15.37 0.38
C GLY A 102 8.26 14.56 -0.20
N ARG A 103 8.50 13.39 0.38
CA ARG A 103 9.67 12.59 0.06
C ARG A 103 9.29 11.13 -0.11
N THR A 104 9.81 10.50 -1.17
CA THR A 104 9.59 9.09 -1.45
C THR A 104 10.90 8.32 -1.30
N GLU A 105 10.83 7.17 -0.64
CA GLU A 105 11.93 6.23 -0.50
C GLU A 105 11.43 4.83 -0.80
N SER A 106 12.29 3.99 -1.37
CA SER A 106 11.98 2.57 -1.53
C SER A 106 13.22 1.75 -1.30
N GLN A 107 13.02 0.50 -0.86
CA GLN A 107 14.12 -0.42 -0.59
C GLN A 107 13.62 -1.86 -0.61
N GLU A 108 14.55 -2.79 -0.70
CA GLU A 108 14.19 -4.20 -0.53
C GLU A 108 13.85 -4.49 0.93
N LEU A 109 12.87 -5.39 1.10
CA LEU A 109 12.56 -5.94 2.41
C LEU A 109 13.30 -7.26 2.57
N GLY A 110 13.88 -7.48 3.75
CA GLY A 110 14.54 -8.72 4.07
C GLY A 110 14.26 -9.13 5.51
N LEU A 111 14.18 -10.43 5.71
CA LEU A 111 14.05 -10.99 7.06
C LEU A 111 15.44 -11.31 7.58
N PRO A 112 15.85 -10.76 8.72
CA PRO A 112 17.18 -11.05 9.27
C PRO A 112 17.29 -12.52 9.65
N VAL A 113 18.42 -13.14 9.27
CA VAL A 113 18.70 -14.54 9.60
C VAL A 113 19.83 -14.54 10.63
N THR A 114 19.50 -14.86 11.86
CA THR A 114 20.46 -14.80 12.97
C THR A 114 21.65 -15.74 12.78
N ALA A 115 21.42 -16.91 12.18
CA ALA A 115 22.47 -17.91 11.99
C ALA A 115 23.57 -17.47 11.01
N THR A 116 23.25 -16.62 10.06
CA THR A 116 24.20 -16.21 9.01
C THR A 116 24.59 -14.74 9.07
N GLY A 117 23.84 -13.93 9.81
CA GLY A 117 24.00 -12.48 9.82
C GLY A 117 23.54 -11.80 8.54
N LEU A 118 22.90 -12.54 7.63
CA LEU A 118 22.40 -12.04 6.36
C LEU A 118 20.89 -11.79 6.46
N ALA A 119 20.33 -11.19 5.41
CA ALA A 119 18.89 -11.01 5.30
C ALA A 119 18.33 -11.88 4.19
N LEU A 120 17.22 -12.54 4.44
CA LEU A 120 16.50 -13.30 3.42
C LEU A 120 15.63 -12.31 2.63
N PRO A 121 15.87 -12.14 1.33
CA PRO A 121 15.03 -11.24 0.52
C PRO A 121 13.59 -11.71 0.50
N CYS A 122 12.65 -10.81 0.74
CA CYS A 122 11.23 -11.19 0.77
C CYS A 122 10.32 -10.22 0.01
N GLY A 123 10.84 -9.09 -0.46
CA GLY A 123 10.02 -8.15 -1.20
C GLY A 123 10.60 -6.76 -1.25
N ALA A 124 9.72 -5.79 -1.44
CA ALA A 124 10.09 -4.39 -1.53
C ALA A 124 9.08 -3.53 -0.75
N THR A 125 9.54 -2.38 -0.28
CA THR A 125 8.66 -1.39 0.34
C THR A 125 8.88 -0.04 -0.31
N GLY A 126 7.79 0.69 -0.54
CA GLY A 126 7.83 2.09 -0.96
C GLY A 126 7.12 2.93 0.08
N ARG A 127 7.69 4.08 0.42
CA ARG A 127 7.12 4.95 1.43
C ARG A 127 7.21 6.41 0.97
N TRP A 128 6.09 7.07 0.96
CA TRP A 128 6.01 8.52 0.82
C TRP A 128 5.70 9.13 2.18
N THR A 129 6.39 10.20 2.52
CA THR A 129 6.11 10.96 3.74
C THR A 129 6.00 12.43 3.39
N ALA A 130 5.15 13.13 4.12
CA ALA A 130 4.94 14.56 3.91
C ALA A 130 6.19 15.39 4.28
N GLU A 131 7.05 14.82 5.12
CA GLU A 131 8.33 15.46 5.52
C GLU A 131 8.92 14.80 6.73
#